data_f84b517b010ce320b61c99257bc1fe6d
#
_entry.id   f84b517b010ce320b61c99257bc1fe6d
#
_cell.length_a   1.000
_cell.length_b   1.000
_cell.length_c   1.000
_cell.angle_alpha   90.00
_cell.angle_beta   90.00
_cell.angle_gamma   90.00
#
_symmetry.space_group_name_H-M   'P 1'
#
loop_
_entity.id
_entity.type
_entity.pdbx_description
1 polymer ?
#
loop_
_entity_poly.entity_id
_entity_poly.type
_entity_poly.pdbx_seq_one_letter_code
_entity_poly.pdbx_strand_id
1 'polypeptide(L)'
;MNSYFEKELKEIKASIHSLNEVVFEHWVEEGVQTINTGHKIIVSGLGKNVPICEKFVGSMVSVGMDAAFLHTNSAVHGDMGIVKDGDMVIILTKSGETSESIYLARHLKKRRVNIWLLTFEAESTLTREISNCVILKLEDEGDMWNIMPNNSTTINLIILQGLCMQIAKRRGIQIEEFRRNHPGGHIGEVLSNGSWHE
;
A
#
# COMPACT_ATOMS: atom_id res chain seq x y z
N MET A 1 -30.51 -7.22 1.66
CA MET A 1 -29.43 -6.30 2.11
C MET A 1 -28.25 -7.09 2.71
N ASN A 2 -28.49 -7.99 3.67
CA ASN A 2 -27.43 -8.82 4.24
C ASN A 2 -26.66 -9.68 3.21
N SER A 3 -27.36 -10.22 2.19
CA SER A 3 -26.75 -11.05 1.15
C SER A 3 -25.68 -10.33 0.32
N TYR A 4 -25.81 -9.02 0.11
CA TYR A 4 -24.78 -8.22 -0.57
C TYR A 4 -23.50 -8.19 0.28
N PHE A 5 -23.61 -7.76 1.55
CA PHE A 5 -22.45 -7.66 2.43
C PHE A 5 -21.76 -9.01 2.67
N GLU A 6 -22.53 -10.09 2.78
CA GLU A 6 -21.98 -11.43 2.93
C GLU A 6 -21.20 -11.87 1.67
N LYS A 7 -21.70 -11.53 0.47
CA LYS A 7 -21.00 -11.78 -0.78
C LYS A 7 -19.68 -11.03 -0.84
N GLU A 8 -19.70 -9.72 -0.54
CA GLU A 8 -18.50 -8.88 -0.54
C GLU A 8 -17.45 -9.36 0.46
N LEU A 9 -17.86 -9.67 1.69
CA LEU A 9 -16.95 -10.19 2.71
C LEU A 9 -16.33 -11.55 2.31
N LYS A 10 -17.11 -12.41 1.64
CA LYS A 10 -16.61 -13.68 1.13
C LYS A 10 -15.54 -13.47 0.06
N GLU A 11 -15.79 -12.56 -0.89
CA GLU A 11 -14.85 -12.23 -1.96
C GLU A 11 -13.54 -11.64 -1.39
N ILE A 12 -13.65 -10.64 -0.51
CA ILE A 12 -12.50 -10.02 0.15
C ILE A 12 -11.70 -11.07 0.92
N LYS A 13 -12.37 -11.96 1.67
CA LYS A 13 -11.71 -13.03 2.42
C LYS A 13 -10.99 -14.01 1.48
N ALA A 14 -11.62 -14.42 0.37
CA ALA A 14 -11.02 -15.32 -0.61
C ALA A 14 -9.78 -14.69 -1.25
N SER A 15 -9.86 -13.42 -1.61
CA SER A 15 -8.74 -12.66 -2.16
C SER A 15 -7.56 -12.59 -1.18
N ILE A 16 -7.81 -12.22 0.07
CA ILE A 16 -6.75 -12.17 1.11
C ILE A 16 -6.12 -13.54 1.32
N HIS A 17 -6.88 -14.62 1.32
CA HIS A 17 -6.35 -15.98 1.42
C HIS A 17 -5.51 -16.41 0.19
N SER A 18 -5.60 -15.71 -0.93
CA SER A 18 -4.74 -15.95 -2.09
C SER A 18 -3.37 -15.28 -1.97
N LEU A 19 -3.15 -14.46 -0.95
CA LEU A 19 -1.87 -13.82 -0.69
C LEU A 19 -0.78 -14.86 -0.48
N ASN A 20 0.31 -14.74 -1.21
CA ASN A 20 1.50 -15.53 -0.97
C ASN A 20 2.24 -15.00 0.26
N GLU A 21 2.19 -15.73 1.36
CA GLU A 21 2.79 -15.31 2.64
C GLU A 21 4.31 -15.11 2.55
N VAL A 22 5.02 -15.91 1.77
CA VAL A 22 6.47 -15.77 1.60
C VAL A 22 6.81 -14.46 0.88
N VAL A 23 6.06 -14.12 -0.16
CA VAL A 23 6.24 -12.86 -0.89
C VAL A 23 5.88 -11.68 0.01
N PHE A 24 4.81 -11.78 0.79
CA PHE A 24 4.41 -10.72 1.70
C PHE A 24 5.45 -10.50 2.81
N GLU A 25 5.98 -11.58 3.40
CA GLU A 25 7.04 -11.53 4.40
C GLU A 25 8.30 -10.83 3.84
N HIS A 26 8.72 -11.17 2.63
CA HIS A 26 9.83 -10.51 1.95
C HIS A 26 9.57 -9.02 1.74
N TRP A 27 8.34 -8.66 1.35
CA TRP A 27 7.93 -7.25 1.20
C TRP A 27 8.05 -6.47 2.52
N VAL A 28 7.60 -7.09 3.62
CA VAL A 28 7.73 -6.50 4.97
C VAL A 28 9.21 -6.31 5.34
N GLU A 29 10.06 -7.32 5.09
CA GLU A 29 11.50 -7.25 5.39
C GLU A 29 12.19 -6.12 4.61
N GLU A 30 11.93 -6.01 3.33
CA GLU A 30 12.45 -4.91 2.51
C GLU A 30 11.91 -3.55 2.98
N GLY A 31 10.64 -3.47 3.38
CA GLY A 31 10.05 -2.26 3.96
C GLY A 31 10.75 -1.84 5.25
N VAL A 32 11.02 -2.78 6.16
CA VAL A 32 11.81 -2.54 7.38
C VAL A 32 13.21 -2.03 7.05
N GLN A 33 13.89 -2.68 6.11
CA GLN A 33 15.24 -2.28 5.68
C GLN A 33 15.24 -0.87 5.07
N THR A 34 14.28 -0.56 4.21
CA THR A 34 14.12 0.77 3.58
C THR A 34 14.03 1.86 4.66
N ILE A 35 13.13 1.70 5.63
CA ILE A 35 12.95 2.70 6.68
C ILE A 35 14.16 2.77 7.62
N ASN A 36 14.76 1.64 7.99
CA ASN A 36 15.91 1.60 8.89
C ASN A 36 17.18 2.23 8.28
N THR A 37 17.28 2.27 6.96
CA THR A 37 18.38 2.94 6.24
C THR A 37 18.14 4.41 5.94
N GLY A 38 17.04 4.99 6.48
CA GLY A 38 16.73 6.40 6.35
C GLY A 38 16.06 6.78 5.01
N HIS A 39 15.51 5.77 4.32
CA HIS A 39 14.73 5.96 3.10
C HIS A 39 13.22 5.89 3.39
N LYS A 40 12.42 6.20 2.41
CA LYS A 40 10.95 6.22 2.55
C LYS A 40 10.27 5.18 1.65
N ILE A 41 9.04 4.89 2.00
CA ILE A 41 8.15 4.10 1.16
C ILE A 41 7.22 5.03 0.41
N ILE A 42 7.28 4.99 -0.91
CA ILE A 42 6.43 5.77 -1.81
C ILE A 42 5.36 4.84 -2.37
N VAL A 43 4.12 5.26 -2.33
CA VAL A 43 3.02 4.53 -2.95
C VAL A 43 2.45 5.34 -4.11
N SER A 44 2.13 4.66 -5.23
CA SER A 44 1.58 5.28 -6.43
C SER A 44 0.37 4.51 -6.94
N GLY A 45 -0.62 5.23 -7.43
CA GLY A 45 -1.84 4.66 -7.98
C GLY A 45 -2.66 5.70 -8.74
N LEU A 46 -3.67 5.22 -9.45
CA LEU A 46 -4.59 6.03 -10.26
C LEU A 46 -6.05 5.81 -9.84
N GLY A 47 -6.89 6.77 -10.16
CA GLY A 47 -8.34 6.68 -9.96
C GLY A 47 -8.71 6.39 -8.51
N LYS A 48 -9.44 5.31 -8.28
CA LYS A 48 -9.90 4.92 -6.93
C LYS A 48 -8.78 4.41 -6.02
N ASN A 49 -7.59 4.12 -6.55
CA ASN A 49 -6.42 3.81 -5.72
C ASN A 49 -5.79 5.06 -5.08
N VAL A 50 -6.07 6.27 -5.56
CA VAL A 50 -5.52 7.51 -4.98
C VAL A 50 -5.83 7.64 -3.49
N PRO A 51 -7.10 7.62 -3.04
CA PRO A 51 -7.42 7.71 -1.61
C PRO A 51 -6.85 6.53 -0.79
N ILE A 52 -6.64 5.36 -1.41
CA ILE A 52 -6.01 4.21 -0.75
C ILE A 52 -4.52 4.49 -0.48
N CYS A 53 -3.83 5.06 -1.47
CA CYS A 53 -2.44 5.50 -1.32
C CYS A 53 -2.30 6.57 -0.23
N GLU A 54 -3.15 7.58 -0.24
CA GLU A 54 -3.16 8.65 0.77
C GLU A 54 -3.41 8.10 2.18
N LYS A 55 -4.36 7.16 2.32
CA LYS A 55 -4.61 6.49 3.61
C LYS A 55 -3.40 5.70 4.09
N PHE A 56 -2.72 4.98 3.20
CA PHE A 56 -1.49 4.25 3.55
C PHE A 56 -0.41 5.20 4.06
N VAL A 57 -0.15 6.29 3.33
CA VAL A 57 0.82 7.33 3.75
C VAL A 57 0.45 7.90 5.12
N GLY A 58 -0.82 8.27 5.31
CA GLY A 58 -1.28 8.76 6.62
C GLY A 58 -1.03 7.76 7.76
N SER A 59 -1.21 6.46 7.50
CA SER A 59 -0.95 5.41 8.50
C SER A 59 0.54 5.26 8.80
N MET A 60 1.41 5.29 7.78
CA MET A 60 2.86 5.23 7.93
C MET A 60 3.39 6.41 8.76
N VAL A 61 2.98 7.62 8.38
CA VAL A 61 3.42 8.86 9.05
C VAL A 61 2.92 8.91 10.49
N SER A 62 1.70 8.42 10.76
CA SER A 62 1.14 8.42 12.10
C SER A 62 1.95 7.57 13.11
N VAL A 63 2.64 6.55 12.63
CA VAL A 63 3.53 5.71 13.42
C VAL A 63 5.02 6.10 13.26
N GLY A 64 5.29 7.29 12.70
CA GLY A 64 6.65 7.84 12.60
C GLY A 64 7.51 7.22 11.49
N MET A 65 6.90 6.60 10.49
CA MET A 65 7.61 6.04 9.33
C MET A 65 7.49 6.95 8.11
N ASP A 66 8.61 7.23 7.45
CA ASP A 66 8.63 8.10 6.28
C ASP A 66 7.91 7.45 5.08
N ALA A 67 6.88 8.12 4.60
CA ALA A 67 6.15 7.70 3.42
C ALA A 67 5.65 8.89 2.60
N ALA A 68 5.41 8.67 1.31
CA ALA A 68 4.88 9.69 0.42
C ALA A 68 3.96 9.09 -0.64
N PHE A 69 3.00 9.87 -1.09
CA PHE A 69 2.18 9.55 -2.26
C PHE A 69 2.78 10.20 -3.50
N LEU A 70 2.91 9.42 -4.58
CA LEU A 70 3.31 9.88 -5.90
C LEU A 70 2.15 9.61 -6.87
N HIS A 71 1.45 10.65 -7.27
CA HIS A 71 0.37 10.49 -8.25
C HIS A 71 0.95 10.06 -9.60
N THR A 72 0.48 8.93 -10.14
CA THR A 72 1.08 8.28 -11.32
C THR A 72 1.17 9.21 -12.53
N ASN A 73 0.13 10.04 -12.79
CA ASN A 73 0.13 10.97 -13.92
C ASN A 73 1.09 12.17 -13.71
N SER A 74 1.14 12.73 -12.49
CA SER A 74 1.99 13.87 -12.19
C SER A 74 3.46 13.49 -12.09
N ALA A 75 3.75 12.22 -11.80
CA ALA A 75 5.10 11.71 -11.62
C ALA A 75 6.05 12.14 -12.74
N VAL A 76 5.60 11.99 -13.99
CA VAL A 76 6.41 12.28 -15.19
C VAL A 76 6.53 13.77 -15.51
N HIS A 77 5.79 14.62 -14.81
CA HIS A 77 5.83 16.08 -14.97
C HIS A 77 6.65 16.78 -13.86
N GLY A 78 7.55 16.06 -13.21
CA GLY A 78 8.49 16.60 -12.22
C GLY A 78 8.37 15.98 -10.82
N ASP A 79 7.21 15.44 -10.45
CA ASP A 79 6.96 14.90 -9.09
C ASP A 79 7.82 13.67 -8.77
N MET A 80 8.41 13.01 -9.79
CA MET A 80 9.45 11.99 -9.58
C MET A 80 10.68 12.54 -8.83
N GLY A 81 10.82 13.83 -8.67
CA GLY A 81 11.86 14.46 -7.83
C GLY A 81 11.80 14.05 -6.35
N ILE A 82 10.64 13.59 -5.88
CA ILE A 82 10.45 13.07 -4.52
C ILE A 82 11.17 11.72 -4.31
N VAL A 83 11.36 10.94 -5.38
CA VAL A 83 11.97 9.60 -5.35
C VAL A 83 13.48 9.73 -5.25
N LYS A 84 14.09 9.10 -4.26
CA LYS A 84 15.54 9.07 -4.04
C LYS A 84 16.08 7.65 -4.15
N ASP A 85 17.38 7.53 -4.44
CA ASP A 85 18.06 6.23 -4.43
C ASP A 85 17.89 5.58 -3.05
N GLY A 86 17.56 4.30 -3.02
CA GLY A 86 17.28 3.54 -1.81
C GLY A 86 15.81 3.52 -1.37
N ASP A 87 14.96 4.39 -1.92
CA ASP A 87 13.53 4.35 -1.62
C ASP A 87 12.86 3.07 -2.15
N MET A 88 11.77 2.66 -1.49
CA MET A 88 10.84 1.66 -2.02
C MET A 88 9.68 2.37 -2.71
N VAL A 89 9.30 1.91 -3.88
CA VAL A 89 8.13 2.43 -4.61
C VAL A 89 7.12 1.31 -4.85
N ILE A 90 5.92 1.48 -4.33
CA ILE A 90 4.80 0.55 -4.49
C ILE A 90 3.87 1.09 -5.56
N ILE A 91 3.59 0.30 -6.60
CA ILE A 91 2.64 0.65 -7.66
C ILE A 91 1.37 -0.19 -7.49
N LEU A 92 0.22 0.48 -7.35
CA LEU A 92 -1.10 -0.14 -7.28
C LEU A 92 -1.76 -0.12 -8.65
N THR A 93 -2.12 -1.28 -9.17
CA THR A 93 -2.88 -1.41 -10.41
C THR A 93 -3.66 -2.71 -10.42
N LYS A 94 -4.93 -2.69 -10.88
CA LYS A 94 -5.72 -3.92 -10.97
C LYS A 94 -5.21 -4.82 -12.09
N SER A 95 -5.08 -4.28 -13.30
CA SER A 95 -4.79 -5.04 -14.52
C SER A 95 -3.30 -5.21 -14.83
N GLY A 96 -2.43 -4.38 -14.25
CA GLY A 96 -1.03 -4.33 -14.66
C GLY A 96 -0.78 -3.79 -16.09
N GLU A 97 -1.83 -3.26 -16.75
CA GLU A 97 -1.80 -2.79 -18.15
C GLU A 97 -2.07 -1.28 -18.28
N THR A 98 -2.24 -0.54 -17.17
CA THR A 98 -2.47 0.90 -17.21
C THR A 98 -1.22 1.60 -17.77
N SER A 99 -1.36 2.31 -18.88
CA SER A 99 -0.26 2.93 -19.64
C SER A 99 0.59 3.85 -18.78
N GLU A 100 -0.02 4.64 -17.93
CA GLU A 100 0.65 5.57 -17.03
C GLU A 100 1.48 4.85 -15.96
N SER A 101 0.96 3.73 -15.43
CA SER A 101 1.68 2.89 -14.48
C SER A 101 2.88 2.20 -15.13
N ILE A 102 2.72 1.71 -16.35
CA ILE A 102 3.82 1.13 -17.15
C ILE A 102 4.89 2.19 -17.42
N TYR A 103 4.46 3.39 -17.82
CA TYR A 103 5.39 4.48 -18.10
C TYR A 103 6.17 4.88 -16.84
N LEU A 104 5.50 5.04 -15.70
CA LEU A 104 6.14 5.30 -14.41
C LEU A 104 7.14 4.21 -14.05
N ALA A 105 6.75 2.94 -14.11
CA ALA A 105 7.60 1.81 -13.77
C ALA A 105 8.90 1.79 -14.60
N ARG A 106 8.80 2.02 -15.90
CA ARG A 106 9.95 2.10 -16.80
C ARG A 106 10.92 3.25 -16.49
N HIS A 107 10.41 4.36 -15.94
CA HIS A 107 11.25 5.47 -15.47
C HIS A 107 11.89 5.16 -14.11
N LEU A 108 11.16 4.52 -13.20
CA LEU A 108 11.69 4.07 -11.90
C LEU A 108 12.80 3.03 -12.06
N LYS A 109 12.71 2.12 -13.04
CA LYS A 109 13.75 1.12 -13.35
C LYS A 109 15.11 1.73 -13.72
N LYS A 110 15.15 3.01 -14.09
CA LYS A 110 16.39 3.75 -14.37
C LYS A 110 17.02 4.34 -13.10
N ARG A 111 16.41 4.15 -11.94
CA ARG A 111 16.86 4.64 -10.62
C ARG A 111 17.24 3.47 -9.73
N ARG A 112 17.98 3.74 -8.66
CA ARG A 112 18.34 2.71 -7.66
C ARG A 112 17.26 2.63 -6.58
N VAL A 113 16.08 2.14 -6.94
CA VAL A 113 14.92 2.02 -6.05
C VAL A 113 14.37 0.59 -6.09
N ASN A 114 13.78 0.14 -4.98
CA ASN A 114 13.03 -1.10 -4.94
C ASN A 114 11.61 -0.84 -5.45
N ILE A 115 11.21 -1.52 -6.52
CA ILE A 115 9.87 -1.39 -7.09
C ILE A 115 9.05 -2.62 -6.71
N TRP A 116 7.91 -2.39 -6.07
CA TRP A 116 6.91 -3.40 -5.75
C TRP A 116 5.63 -3.15 -6.51
N LEU A 117 5.02 -4.20 -7.01
CA LEU A 117 3.73 -4.17 -7.68
C LEU A 117 2.68 -4.85 -6.81
N LEU A 118 1.54 -4.21 -6.58
CA LEU A 118 0.35 -4.83 -6.01
C LEU A 118 -0.74 -4.86 -7.09
N THR A 119 -1.14 -6.07 -7.49
CA THR A 119 -2.02 -6.28 -8.65
C THR A 119 -2.93 -7.50 -8.44
N PHE A 120 -3.95 -7.60 -9.30
CA PHE A 120 -4.86 -8.76 -9.35
C PHE A 120 -4.69 -9.56 -10.67
N GLU A 121 -3.69 -9.21 -11.48
CA GLU A 121 -3.43 -9.90 -12.74
C GLU A 121 -2.02 -10.49 -12.74
N ALA A 122 -1.95 -11.82 -12.91
CA ALA A 122 -0.68 -12.54 -12.92
C ALA A 122 0.07 -12.39 -14.25
N GLU A 123 -0.67 -12.25 -15.35
CA GLU A 123 -0.13 -12.19 -16.70
C GLU A 123 -0.33 -10.80 -17.30
N SER A 124 0.53 -9.85 -16.91
CA SER A 124 0.46 -8.48 -17.39
C SER A 124 1.82 -7.93 -17.83
N THR A 125 1.81 -6.77 -18.49
CA THR A 125 3.05 -6.06 -18.84
C THR A 125 3.87 -5.75 -17.59
N LEU A 126 3.23 -5.26 -16.53
CA LEU A 126 3.95 -4.91 -15.30
C LEU A 126 4.48 -6.12 -14.54
N THR A 127 3.76 -7.24 -14.49
CA THR A 127 4.26 -8.46 -13.83
C THR A 127 5.40 -9.11 -14.57
N ARG A 128 5.51 -8.92 -15.87
CA ARG A 128 6.69 -9.32 -16.66
C ARG A 128 7.88 -8.38 -16.48
N GLU A 129 7.63 -7.11 -16.18
CA GLU A 129 8.67 -6.09 -16.07
C GLU A 129 9.20 -5.87 -14.64
N ILE A 130 8.40 -6.19 -13.61
CA ILE A 130 8.73 -6.01 -12.19
C ILE A 130 8.80 -7.39 -11.54
N SER A 131 9.90 -7.70 -10.88
CA SER A 131 10.10 -8.99 -10.22
C SER A 131 9.40 -9.10 -8.86
N ASN A 132 9.29 -8.00 -8.13
CA ASN A 132 8.66 -7.96 -6.81
C ASN A 132 7.16 -7.69 -6.96
N CYS A 133 6.36 -8.74 -7.00
CA CYS A 133 4.93 -8.66 -7.24
C CYS A 133 4.14 -9.35 -6.12
N VAL A 134 3.22 -8.62 -5.52
CA VAL A 134 2.13 -9.17 -4.71
C VAL A 134 0.93 -9.30 -5.62
N ILE A 135 0.56 -10.53 -5.95
CA ILE A 135 -0.52 -10.85 -6.86
C ILE A 135 -1.65 -11.51 -6.06
N LEU A 136 -2.82 -10.92 -6.12
CA LEU A 136 -4.02 -11.42 -5.45
C LEU A 136 -5.04 -11.88 -6.49
N LYS A 137 -5.97 -12.75 -6.09
CA LYS A 137 -7.09 -13.15 -6.93
C LYS A 137 -8.31 -12.28 -6.64
N LEU A 138 -9.03 -11.88 -7.66
CA LEU A 138 -10.27 -11.14 -7.56
C LEU A 138 -11.23 -11.61 -8.66
N GLU A 139 -12.39 -12.11 -8.26
CA GLU A 139 -13.41 -12.60 -9.20
C GLU A 139 -14.52 -11.56 -9.42
N ASP A 140 -14.83 -10.78 -8.39
CA ASP A 140 -15.98 -9.85 -8.42
C ASP A 140 -15.61 -8.52 -7.72
N GLU A 141 -15.94 -7.41 -8.39
CA GLU A 141 -15.75 -6.06 -7.81
C GLU A 141 -16.91 -5.63 -6.90
N GLY A 142 -17.98 -6.39 -6.86
CA GLY A 142 -19.12 -6.11 -6.00
C GLY A 142 -20.13 -5.11 -6.57
N ASP A 143 -19.93 -4.63 -7.79
CA ASP A 143 -20.92 -3.82 -8.50
C ASP A 143 -21.69 -4.62 -9.53
N MET A 144 -22.78 -4.05 -10.04
CA MET A 144 -23.69 -4.72 -10.97
C MET A 144 -23.08 -5.04 -12.36
N TRP A 145 -21.92 -4.48 -12.66
CA TRP A 145 -21.22 -4.67 -13.94
C TRP A 145 -19.88 -5.39 -13.80
N ASN A 146 -19.43 -5.63 -12.56
CA ASN A 146 -18.11 -6.17 -12.25
C ASN A 146 -16.95 -5.31 -12.83
N ILE A 147 -17.10 -3.98 -12.81
CA ILE A 147 -16.16 -3.04 -13.43
C ILE A 147 -15.65 -1.98 -12.46
N MET A 148 -16.53 -1.46 -11.59
CA MET A 148 -16.19 -0.36 -10.70
C MET A 148 -15.25 -0.83 -9.59
N PRO A 149 -14.10 -0.18 -9.37
CA PRO A 149 -13.14 -0.60 -8.35
C PRO A 149 -13.70 -0.43 -6.93
N ASN A 150 -14.31 -1.48 -6.39
CA ASN A 150 -14.81 -1.57 -5.02
C ASN A 150 -14.00 -2.59 -4.21
N ASN A 151 -14.15 -3.88 -4.52
CA ASN A 151 -13.44 -4.95 -3.80
C ASN A 151 -11.94 -4.84 -3.98
N SER A 152 -11.45 -4.56 -5.19
CA SER A 152 -10.02 -4.37 -5.44
C SER A 152 -9.42 -3.27 -4.57
N THR A 153 -10.09 -2.14 -4.42
CA THR A 153 -9.59 -1.03 -3.59
C THR A 153 -9.69 -1.33 -2.10
N THR A 154 -10.75 -2.01 -1.66
CA THR A 154 -10.89 -2.46 -0.27
C THR A 154 -9.79 -3.46 0.10
N ILE A 155 -9.50 -4.41 -0.77
CA ILE A 155 -8.43 -5.40 -0.58
C ILE A 155 -7.06 -4.70 -0.55
N ASN A 156 -6.78 -3.79 -1.49
CA ASN A 156 -5.55 -3.00 -1.49
C ASN A 156 -5.37 -2.25 -0.17
N LEU A 157 -6.44 -1.66 0.37
CA LEU A 157 -6.41 -0.99 1.66
C LEU A 157 -6.02 -1.94 2.79
N ILE A 158 -6.63 -3.12 2.87
CA ILE A 158 -6.34 -4.12 3.90
C ILE A 158 -4.89 -4.60 3.81
N ILE A 159 -4.42 -4.92 2.61
CA ILE A 159 -3.04 -5.39 2.39
C ILE A 159 -2.02 -4.32 2.78
N LEU A 160 -2.24 -3.07 2.39
CA LEU A 160 -1.34 -1.96 2.76
C LEU A 160 -1.39 -1.64 4.26
N GLN A 161 -2.54 -1.76 4.90
CA GLN A 161 -2.63 -1.65 6.37
C GLN A 161 -1.83 -2.78 7.03
N GLY A 162 -1.96 -4.01 6.53
CA GLY A 162 -1.16 -5.15 7.00
C GLY A 162 0.34 -4.89 6.86
N LEU A 163 0.78 -4.41 5.69
CA LEU A 163 2.18 -4.05 5.44
C LEU A 163 2.68 -3.00 6.45
N CYS A 164 1.94 -1.89 6.60
CA CYS A 164 2.28 -0.83 7.55
C CYS A 164 2.43 -1.36 8.98
N MET A 165 1.46 -2.14 9.46
CA MET A 165 1.46 -2.67 10.83
C MET A 165 2.56 -3.71 11.06
N GLN A 166 2.86 -4.56 10.06
CA GLN A 166 3.95 -5.53 10.19
C GLN A 166 5.32 -4.85 10.19
N ILE A 167 5.53 -3.81 9.36
CA ILE A 167 6.76 -3.02 9.40
C ILE A 167 6.91 -2.33 10.76
N ALA A 168 5.86 -1.67 11.25
CA ALA A 168 5.85 -1.00 12.55
C ALA A 168 6.20 -1.96 13.69
N LYS A 169 5.56 -3.14 13.71
CA LYS A 169 5.79 -4.19 14.70
C LYS A 169 7.25 -4.68 14.68
N ARG A 170 7.82 -4.96 13.51
CA ARG A 170 9.20 -5.44 13.37
C ARG A 170 10.25 -4.39 13.71
N ARG A 171 9.92 -3.12 13.50
CA ARG A 171 10.75 -2.01 13.95
C ARG A 171 10.64 -1.75 15.45
N GLY A 172 9.74 -2.41 16.15
CA GLY A 172 9.52 -2.22 17.57
C GLY A 172 9.00 -0.84 17.93
N ILE A 173 8.20 -0.22 17.04
CA ILE A 173 7.62 1.12 17.30
C ILE A 173 6.76 1.06 18.56
N GLN A 174 7.07 1.97 19.51
CA GLN A 174 6.40 2.04 20.80
C GLN A 174 5.25 3.03 20.77
N ILE A 175 4.31 2.88 21.72
CA ILE A 175 3.14 3.75 21.84
C ILE A 175 3.54 5.23 22.08
N GLU A 176 4.69 5.47 22.67
CA GLU A 176 5.22 6.81 22.92
C GLU A 176 5.55 7.56 21.62
N GLU A 177 6.00 6.83 20.58
CA GLU A 177 6.23 7.42 19.26
C GLU A 177 4.90 7.80 18.59
N PHE A 178 3.92 6.91 18.68
CA PHE A 178 2.56 7.18 18.19
C PHE A 178 1.92 8.37 18.93
N ARG A 179 2.05 8.40 20.27
CA ARG A 179 1.56 9.51 21.11
C ARG A 179 2.18 10.85 20.71
N ARG A 180 3.48 10.89 20.47
CA ARG A 180 4.19 12.12 20.06
C ARG A 180 3.63 12.68 18.74
N ASN A 181 3.17 11.80 17.84
CA ASN A 181 2.60 12.18 16.56
C ASN A 181 1.10 12.54 16.63
N HIS A 182 0.45 12.32 17.80
CA HIS A 182 -0.99 12.60 18.04
C HIS A 182 -1.18 13.53 19.25
N PRO A 183 -0.72 14.80 19.18
CA PRO A 183 -0.75 15.70 20.34
C PRO A 183 -2.16 16.21 20.69
N GLY A 184 -3.16 16.03 19.82
CA GLY A 184 -4.53 16.56 19.98
C GLY A 184 -5.61 15.57 19.59
N GLY A 185 -6.86 16.02 19.72
CA GLY A 185 -8.05 15.22 19.47
C GLY A 185 -8.26 14.09 20.47
N HIS A 186 -9.30 13.27 20.25
CA HIS A 186 -9.65 12.20 21.18
C HIS A 186 -8.51 11.19 21.42
N ILE A 187 -7.77 10.83 20.38
CA ILE A 187 -6.60 9.94 20.52
C ILE A 187 -5.54 10.55 21.44
N GLY A 188 -5.23 11.84 21.26
CA GLY A 188 -4.26 12.53 22.12
C GLY A 188 -4.73 12.60 23.59
N GLU A 189 -6.01 12.82 23.82
CA GLU A 189 -6.60 12.80 25.16
C GLU A 189 -6.52 11.42 25.81
N VAL A 190 -6.93 10.36 25.10
CA VAL A 190 -6.86 8.96 25.57
C VAL A 190 -5.43 8.57 25.92
N LEU A 191 -4.48 8.88 25.05
CA LEU A 191 -3.05 8.57 25.26
C LEU A 191 -2.43 9.40 26.39
N SER A 192 -2.92 10.63 26.62
CA SER A 192 -2.43 11.50 27.71
C SER A 192 -2.96 11.05 29.06
N ASN A 193 -4.16 10.52 29.12
CA ASN A 193 -4.81 10.09 30.35
C ASN A 193 -4.48 8.64 30.76
N GLY A 194 -3.65 7.92 29.98
CA GLY A 194 -3.31 6.52 30.26
C GLY A 194 -4.49 5.53 30.17
N SER A 195 -5.59 5.92 29.51
CA SER A 195 -6.83 5.14 29.43
C SER A 195 -6.85 4.15 28.23
N TRP A 196 -5.71 3.95 27.56
CA TRP A 196 -5.55 2.90 26.56
C TRP A 196 -5.17 1.57 27.25
N HIS A 197 -5.86 0.49 26.90
CA HIS A 197 -5.57 -0.85 27.42
C HIS A 197 -4.58 -1.54 26.48
N GLU A 198 -3.56 -2.18 27.07
CA GLU A 198 -2.65 -3.11 26.39
C GLU A 198 -3.38 -4.31 25.79
#